data_4e103fde9ec481e9ce2460b96da481aa
#
_entry.id   4e103fde9ec481e9ce2460b96da481aa
#
_cell.length_a   1.000
_cell.length_b   1.000
_cell.length_c   1.000
_cell.angle_alpha   90.00
_cell.angle_beta   90.00
_cell.angle_gamma   90.00
#
_symmetry.space_group_name_H-M   'P 1'
#
loop_
_entity.id
_entity.type
_entity.pdbx_description
1 polymer ?
#
loop_
_entity_poly.entity_id
_entity_poly.type
_entity_poly.pdbx_seq_one_letter_code
_entity_poly.pdbx_strand_id
1 'polypeptide(L)'
;KIGLKSYHKIEMDIYELIKDMEKYSFGNTTDYEPITDNEISQTISEVEDEEGFMFSEEQITGVNKALNCQVVFISGEAGTGKTTILKPIIKCYQKRNNSIVACALSAKAAQRIKEATGLDSRTIHRLLVAEGIDSFCYNQDNPLPADVVIMDESSMTNASLFYNFLLAIRPGTRLIFCGDYMQLPPIGFG
;
A
#
# COMPACT_ATOMS: atom_id res chain seq x y z
N LYS A 1 -3.92 -28.65 -16.83
CA LYS A 1 -5.01 -27.81 -17.40
C LYS A 1 -6.01 -27.31 -16.32
N ILE A 2 -6.19 -27.98 -15.20
CA ILE A 2 -7.11 -27.56 -14.13
C ILE A 2 -6.50 -26.37 -13.36
N GLY A 3 -5.19 -26.33 -13.15
CA GLY A 3 -4.48 -25.24 -12.47
C GLY A 3 -4.65 -23.87 -13.13
N LEU A 4 -4.53 -23.80 -14.46
CA LEU A 4 -4.65 -22.54 -15.21
C LEU A 4 -6.01 -21.85 -15.09
N LYS A 5 -7.11 -22.61 -14.96
CA LYS A 5 -8.44 -22.01 -14.76
C LYS A 5 -8.65 -21.43 -13.36
N SER A 6 -8.08 -22.04 -12.34
CA SER A 6 -8.18 -21.52 -10.97
C SER A 6 -7.38 -20.23 -10.78
N TYR A 7 -6.21 -20.12 -11.39
CA TYR A 7 -5.40 -18.90 -11.34
C TYR A 7 -6.04 -17.73 -12.10
N HIS A 8 -6.57 -17.97 -13.28
CA HIS A 8 -7.31 -16.96 -14.03
C HIS A 8 -8.52 -16.43 -13.23
N LYS A 9 -9.18 -17.32 -12.47
CA LYS A 9 -10.25 -16.89 -11.59
C LYS A 9 -9.74 -15.96 -10.48
N ILE A 10 -8.63 -16.29 -9.80
CA ILE A 10 -8.03 -15.45 -8.76
C ILE A 10 -7.64 -14.07 -9.33
N GLU A 11 -7.06 -14.02 -10.52
CA GLU A 11 -6.72 -12.75 -11.19
C GLU A 11 -7.96 -11.88 -11.46
N MET A 12 -9.05 -12.49 -11.92
CA MET A 12 -10.32 -11.79 -12.11
C MET A 12 -10.92 -11.31 -10.79
N ASP A 13 -10.89 -12.15 -9.76
CA ASP A 13 -11.38 -11.79 -8.43
C ASP A 13 -10.56 -10.64 -7.82
N ILE A 14 -9.23 -10.62 -8.00
CA ILE A 14 -8.35 -9.51 -7.63
C ILE A 14 -8.75 -8.22 -8.34
N TYR A 15 -8.96 -8.29 -9.66
CA TYR A 15 -9.37 -7.14 -10.46
C TYR A 15 -10.70 -6.55 -9.97
N GLU A 16 -11.70 -7.39 -9.73
CA GLU A 16 -13.00 -6.93 -9.22
C GLU A 16 -12.89 -6.34 -7.81
N LEU A 17 -12.10 -6.94 -6.91
CA LEU A 17 -11.86 -6.39 -5.57
C LEU A 17 -11.24 -4.99 -5.62
N ILE A 18 -10.18 -4.80 -6.42
CA ILE A 18 -9.53 -3.49 -6.56
C ILE A 18 -10.51 -2.48 -7.14
N LYS A 19 -11.26 -2.85 -8.17
CA LYS A 19 -12.25 -2.00 -8.80
C LYS A 19 -13.38 -1.61 -7.86
N ASP A 20 -13.80 -2.51 -6.99
CA ASP A 20 -14.79 -2.22 -5.96
C ASP A 20 -14.21 -1.28 -4.88
N MET A 21 -12.96 -1.48 -4.48
CA MET A 21 -12.28 -0.57 -3.55
C MET A 21 -12.15 0.85 -4.11
N GLU A 22 -11.86 1.02 -5.41
CA GLU A 22 -11.80 2.33 -6.06
C GLU A 22 -13.14 3.08 -6.03
N LYS A 23 -14.27 2.38 -6.03
CA LYS A 23 -15.61 2.99 -5.96
C LYS A 23 -15.91 3.64 -4.60
N TYR A 24 -15.21 3.25 -3.54
CA TYR A 24 -15.32 3.89 -2.22
C TYR A 24 -14.63 5.26 -2.15
N SER A 25 -14.61 5.97 -3.29
CA SER A 25 -14.09 7.33 -3.40
C SER A 25 -14.77 8.28 -2.39
N PHE A 26 -13.99 9.11 -1.80
CA PHE A 26 -14.13 10.31 -0.95
C PHE A 26 -15.51 10.86 -0.54
N GLY A 27 -16.63 10.33 -1.00
CA GLY A 27 -17.96 10.87 -0.78
C GLY A 27 -18.92 10.00 0.02
N ASN A 28 -18.55 8.77 0.35
CA ASN A 28 -19.47 7.81 0.96
C ASN A 28 -19.27 7.57 2.46
N THR A 29 -18.22 8.14 3.07
CA THR A 29 -18.04 8.15 4.52
C THR A 29 -18.14 9.59 5.01
N THR A 30 -19.12 9.88 5.85
CA THR A 30 -19.45 11.21 6.39
C THR A 30 -18.33 11.84 7.22
N ASP A 31 -17.25 11.12 7.50
CA ASP A 31 -16.21 11.52 8.45
C ASP A 31 -14.82 11.74 7.84
N TYR A 32 -14.66 11.66 6.50
CA TYR A 32 -13.37 11.87 5.87
C TYR A 32 -13.30 13.25 5.18
N GLU A 33 -12.54 14.16 5.78
CA GLU A 33 -12.15 15.41 5.12
C GLU A 33 -10.97 15.17 4.15
N PRO A 34 -11.05 15.59 2.89
CA PRO A 34 -9.93 15.50 1.95
C PRO A 34 -8.68 16.22 2.49
N ILE A 35 -7.51 15.66 2.25
CA ILE A 35 -6.25 16.35 2.54
C ILE A 35 -6.10 17.47 1.50
N THR A 36 -5.96 18.70 1.96
CA THR A 36 -5.87 19.86 1.07
C THR A 36 -4.50 19.96 0.39
N ASP A 37 -4.45 20.55 -0.79
CA ASP A 37 -3.19 20.80 -1.51
C ASP A 37 -2.20 21.62 -0.67
N ASN A 38 -2.71 22.52 0.16
CA ASN A 38 -1.86 23.31 1.06
C ASN A 38 -1.22 22.45 2.17
N GLU A 39 -1.98 21.55 2.78
CA GLU A 39 -1.45 20.60 3.77
C GLU A 39 -0.39 19.67 3.16
N ILE A 40 -0.62 19.22 1.92
CA ILE A 40 0.32 18.38 1.18
C ILE A 40 1.61 19.15 0.92
N SER A 41 1.52 20.34 0.35
CA SER A 41 2.67 21.19 0.03
C SER A 41 3.47 21.56 1.27
N GLN A 42 2.80 21.93 2.36
CA GLN A 42 3.45 22.21 3.63
C GLN A 42 4.18 20.99 4.19
N THR A 43 3.54 19.82 4.13
CA THR A 43 4.16 18.58 4.65
C THR A 43 5.34 18.13 3.80
N ILE A 44 5.28 18.33 2.48
CA ILE A 44 6.43 18.08 1.59
C ILE A 44 7.59 18.99 1.99
N SER A 45 7.38 20.30 2.12
CA SER A 45 8.43 21.26 2.52
C SER A 45 9.03 20.92 3.90
N GLU A 46 8.21 20.53 4.86
CA GLU A 46 8.71 20.07 6.17
C GLU A 46 9.64 18.86 6.04
N VAL A 47 9.31 17.89 5.18
CA VAL A 47 10.17 16.72 4.97
C VAL A 47 11.45 17.09 4.21
N GLU A 48 11.37 17.99 3.24
CA GLU A 48 12.54 18.51 2.51
C GLU A 48 13.53 19.20 3.45
N ASP A 49 13.03 20.03 4.37
CA ASP A 49 13.85 20.70 5.38
C ASP A 49 14.49 19.71 6.37
N GLU A 50 13.72 18.70 6.83
CA GLU A 50 14.19 17.67 7.77
C GLU A 50 15.29 16.77 7.15
N GLU A 51 15.15 16.44 5.87
CA GLU A 51 16.01 15.48 5.18
C GLU A 51 17.16 16.16 4.41
N GLY A 52 17.06 17.46 4.15
CA GLY A 52 18.09 18.24 3.46
C GLY A 52 18.16 17.95 1.94
N PHE A 53 17.06 17.58 1.32
CA PHE A 53 16.94 17.41 -0.14
C PHE A 53 15.59 17.94 -0.66
N MET A 54 15.46 18.09 -1.98
CA MET A 54 14.21 18.50 -2.63
C MET A 54 13.60 17.32 -3.39
N PHE A 55 12.28 17.17 -3.32
CA PHE A 55 11.56 16.20 -4.14
C PHE A 55 11.50 16.66 -5.60
N SER A 56 11.59 15.71 -6.54
CA SER A 56 11.34 16.00 -7.95
C SER A 56 9.85 16.22 -8.21
N GLU A 57 9.50 16.86 -9.32
CA GLU A 57 8.10 17.08 -9.73
C GLU A 57 7.33 15.76 -9.85
N GLU A 58 7.98 14.70 -10.33
CA GLU A 58 7.40 13.37 -10.44
C GLU A 58 7.10 12.77 -9.07
N GLN A 59 8.01 12.94 -8.11
CA GLN A 59 7.83 12.48 -6.74
C GLN A 59 6.69 13.25 -6.04
N ILE A 60 6.63 14.57 -6.20
CA ILE A 60 5.53 15.40 -5.70
C ILE A 60 4.19 14.96 -6.31
N THR A 61 4.16 14.69 -7.61
CA THR A 61 2.97 14.15 -8.28
C THR A 61 2.56 12.81 -7.69
N GLY A 62 3.52 11.92 -7.39
CA GLY A 62 3.28 10.64 -6.73
C GLY A 62 2.67 10.80 -5.33
N VAL A 63 3.19 11.72 -4.52
CA VAL A 63 2.65 12.05 -3.19
C VAL A 63 1.20 12.55 -3.31
N ASN A 64 0.94 13.51 -4.20
CA ASN A 64 -0.39 14.06 -4.42
C ASN A 64 -1.40 12.97 -4.82
N LYS A 65 -1.04 12.09 -5.75
CA LYS A 65 -1.90 10.95 -6.15
C LYS A 65 -2.17 10.00 -4.99
N ALA A 66 -1.12 9.66 -4.21
CA ALA A 66 -1.25 8.75 -3.07
C ALA A 66 -2.17 9.30 -1.97
N LEU A 67 -2.24 10.62 -1.81
CA LEU A 67 -3.10 11.27 -0.83
C LEU A 67 -4.53 11.54 -1.35
N ASN A 68 -4.72 11.56 -2.66
CA ASN A 68 -6.02 11.86 -3.28
C ASN A 68 -6.75 10.65 -3.87
N CYS A 69 -6.07 9.51 -4.09
CA CYS A 69 -6.69 8.30 -4.63
C CYS A 69 -6.94 7.27 -3.54
N GLN A 70 -7.99 6.45 -3.71
CA GLN A 70 -8.31 5.34 -2.79
C GLN A 70 -7.32 4.19 -2.92
N VAL A 71 -6.96 3.85 -4.15
CA VAL A 71 -5.95 2.84 -4.49
C VAL A 71 -4.91 3.48 -5.39
N VAL A 72 -3.65 3.34 -5.04
CA VAL A 72 -2.54 3.91 -5.81
C VAL A 72 -1.42 2.89 -5.97
N PHE A 73 -0.86 2.83 -7.18
CA PHE A 73 0.34 2.06 -7.48
C PHE A 73 1.49 3.02 -7.80
N ILE A 74 2.50 3.02 -6.95
CA ILE A 74 3.73 3.78 -7.11
C ILE A 74 4.77 2.85 -7.72
N SER A 75 5.05 3.03 -9.01
CA SER A 75 6.00 2.23 -9.74
C SER A 75 7.25 3.04 -10.09
N GLY A 76 8.40 2.39 -10.10
CA GLY A 76 9.67 2.98 -10.48
C GLY A 76 10.82 2.00 -10.27
N GLU A 77 11.95 2.22 -10.91
CA GLU A 77 13.15 1.40 -10.77
C GLU A 77 13.72 1.42 -9.35
N ALA A 78 14.61 0.48 -9.06
CA ALA A 78 15.33 0.49 -7.78
C ALA A 78 16.16 1.79 -7.64
N GLY A 79 16.07 2.43 -6.46
CA GLY A 79 16.83 3.66 -6.18
C GLY A 79 16.17 4.97 -6.65
N THR A 80 14.98 4.95 -7.26
CA THR A 80 14.26 6.17 -7.68
C THR A 80 13.57 6.93 -6.54
N GLY A 81 13.77 6.50 -5.29
CA GLY A 81 13.19 7.18 -4.12
C GLY A 81 11.75 6.79 -3.79
N LYS A 82 11.25 5.61 -4.23
CA LYS A 82 9.91 5.13 -3.89
C LYS A 82 9.65 5.13 -2.37
N THR A 83 10.61 4.67 -1.58
CA THR A 83 10.48 4.68 -0.12
C THR A 83 10.56 6.09 0.46
N THR A 84 11.27 6.99 -0.20
CA THR A 84 11.41 8.39 0.23
C THR A 84 10.09 9.15 0.14
N ILE A 85 9.30 8.93 -0.92
CA ILE A 85 7.99 9.59 -1.06
C ILE A 85 6.95 9.07 -0.05
N LEU A 86 7.17 7.93 0.59
CA LEU A 86 6.30 7.47 1.68
C LEU A 86 6.39 8.37 2.91
N LYS A 87 7.50 9.09 3.14
CA LYS A 87 7.67 9.97 4.30
C LYS A 87 6.59 11.07 4.36
N PRO A 88 6.43 11.94 3.35
CA PRO A 88 5.38 12.96 3.38
C PRO A 88 3.97 12.35 3.39
N ILE A 89 3.76 11.22 2.71
CA ILE A 89 2.45 10.53 2.71
C ILE A 89 2.10 10.07 4.13
N ILE A 90 3.00 9.37 4.80
CA ILE A 90 2.80 8.90 6.17
C ILE A 90 2.59 10.08 7.13
N LYS A 91 3.40 11.13 7.00
CA LYS A 91 3.32 12.33 7.85
C LYS A 91 1.98 13.04 7.69
N CYS A 92 1.42 13.14 6.48
CA CYS A 92 0.08 13.68 6.26
C CYS A 92 -0.99 12.87 6.99
N TYR A 93 -0.98 11.54 6.88
CA TYR A 93 -1.94 10.69 7.56
C TYR A 93 -1.78 10.70 9.08
N GLN A 94 -0.53 10.76 9.58
CA GLN A 94 -0.25 10.86 11.02
C GLN A 94 -0.78 12.16 11.61
N LYS A 95 -0.64 13.30 10.92
CA LYS A 95 -1.20 14.61 11.35
C LYS A 95 -2.72 14.54 11.53
N ARG A 96 -3.39 13.62 10.83
CA ARG A 96 -4.84 13.40 10.92
C ARG A 96 -5.23 12.25 11.85
N ASN A 97 -4.27 11.70 12.61
CA ASN A 97 -4.48 10.56 13.50
C ASN A 97 -5.03 9.30 12.81
N ASN A 98 -4.78 9.13 11.50
CA ASN A 98 -5.14 7.91 10.81
C ASN A 98 -4.29 6.73 11.29
N SER A 99 -4.91 5.57 11.41
CA SER A 99 -4.20 4.31 11.66
C SER A 99 -3.52 3.81 10.39
N ILE A 100 -2.18 3.74 10.42
CA ILE A 100 -1.37 3.35 9.26
C ILE A 100 -0.71 2.02 9.54
N VAL A 101 -0.81 1.11 8.61
CA VAL A 101 -0.14 -0.19 8.64
C VAL A 101 0.76 -0.32 7.41
N ALA A 102 2.00 -0.76 7.61
CA ALA A 102 2.92 -1.02 6.51
C ALA A 102 3.35 -2.49 6.47
N CYS A 103 3.46 -3.03 5.27
CA CYS A 103 3.94 -4.38 5.06
C CYS A 103 4.78 -4.51 3.80
N ALA A 104 5.49 -5.62 3.69
CA ALA A 104 6.22 -6.02 2.50
C ALA A 104 6.26 -7.55 2.37
N LEU A 105 6.68 -8.04 1.20
CA LEU A 105 6.80 -9.48 0.98
C LEU A 105 7.93 -10.08 1.86
N SER A 106 9.07 -9.39 1.96
CA SER A 106 10.24 -9.85 2.70
C SER A 106 10.45 -9.07 4.01
N ALA A 107 11.07 -9.73 5.00
CA ALA A 107 11.44 -9.07 6.26
C ALA A 107 12.47 -7.94 6.03
N LYS A 108 13.35 -8.08 5.04
CA LYS A 108 14.32 -7.05 4.67
C LYS A 108 13.65 -5.82 4.09
N ALA A 109 12.62 -5.98 3.24
CA ALA A 109 11.85 -4.87 2.71
C ALA A 109 11.02 -4.19 3.80
N ALA A 110 10.37 -4.94 4.68
CA ALA A 110 9.68 -4.39 5.84
C ALA A 110 10.63 -3.57 6.73
N GLN A 111 11.83 -4.08 7.01
CA GLN A 111 12.84 -3.36 7.78
C GLN A 111 13.26 -2.04 7.10
N ARG A 112 13.39 -2.01 5.77
CA ARG A 112 13.70 -0.79 5.00
C ARG A 112 12.62 0.29 5.15
N ILE A 113 11.34 -0.09 5.11
CA ILE A 113 10.24 0.86 5.36
C ILE A 113 10.39 1.47 6.75
N LYS A 114 10.61 0.62 7.77
CA LYS A 114 10.79 1.09 9.15
C LYS A 114 11.98 2.04 9.31
N GLU A 115 13.12 1.70 8.73
CA GLU A 115 14.33 2.54 8.76
C GLU A 115 14.13 3.88 8.05
N ALA A 116 13.44 3.86 6.90
CA ALA A 116 13.23 5.06 6.10
C ALA A 116 12.15 5.98 6.65
N THR A 117 11.11 5.46 7.29
CA THR A 117 9.90 6.22 7.64
C THR A 117 9.61 6.28 9.14
N GLY A 118 10.29 5.46 9.95
CA GLY A 118 9.99 5.28 11.37
C GLY A 118 8.70 4.48 11.64
N LEU A 119 7.91 4.16 10.61
CA LEU A 119 6.65 3.40 10.75
C LEU A 119 6.96 1.92 10.99
N ASP A 120 6.32 1.31 12.00
CA ASP A 120 6.44 -0.13 12.20
C ASP A 120 5.89 -0.91 11.00
N SER A 121 6.68 -1.84 10.50
CA SER A 121 6.37 -2.58 9.28
C SER A 121 6.66 -4.07 9.48
N ARG A 122 5.86 -4.91 8.83
CA ARG A 122 5.89 -6.38 8.97
C ARG A 122 5.85 -7.05 7.61
N THR A 123 6.15 -8.35 7.57
CA THR A 123 5.84 -9.13 6.36
C THR A 123 4.33 -9.31 6.22
N ILE A 124 3.84 -9.47 4.99
CA ILE A 124 2.42 -9.71 4.71
C ILE A 124 1.86 -10.86 5.56
N HIS A 125 2.59 -11.98 5.65
CA HIS A 125 2.20 -13.14 6.47
C HIS A 125 2.08 -12.80 7.96
N ARG A 126 2.98 -11.98 8.50
CA ARG A 126 2.89 -11.53 9.89
C ARG A 126 1.79 -10.52 10.11
N LEU A 127 1.53 -9.66 9.13
CA LEU A 127 0.44 -8.70 9.19
C LEU A 127 -0.91 -9.41 9.24
N LEU A 128 -1.12 -10.37 8.36
CA LEU A 128 -2.37 -11.12 8.27
C LEU A 128 -2.51 -12.18 9.38
N VAL A 129 -1.45 -12.43 10.17
CA VAL A 129 -1.38 -13.47 11.21
C VAL A 129 -1.71 -14.84 10.60
N ALA A 130 -0.71 -15.40 9.91
CA ALA A 130 -0.83 -16.70 9.25
C ALA A 130 -1.08 -17.81 10.28
N GLU A 131 -2.14 -18.59 10.09
CA GLU A 131 -2.57 -19.70 10.93
C GLU A 131 -2.30 -21.06 10.27
N GLY A 132 -1.94 -21.06 8.99
CA GLY A 132 -1.66 -22.24 8.18
C GLY A 132 -1.28 -21.89 6.74
N ILE A 133 -1.41 -22.87 5.84
CA ILE A 133 -1.22 -22.64 4.41
C ILE A 133 -2.48 -21.92 3.89
N ASP A 134 -2.30 -20.69 3.38
CA ASP A 134 -3.39 -19.83 2.85
C ASP A 134 -4.55 -19.58 3.85
N SER A 135 -4.29 -19.69 5.18
CA SER A 135 -5.23 -19.36 6.24
C SER A 135 -4.69 -18.22 7.09
N PHE A 136 -5.50 -17.18 7.29
CA PHE A 136 -5.11 -15.96 7.97
C PHE A 136 -6.19 -15.51 8.96
N CYS A 137 -5.77 -15.02 10.12
CA CYS A 137 -6.66 -14.44 11.13
C CYS A 137 -7.38 -13.19 10.61
N TYR A 138 -6.64 -12.30 9.90
CA TYR A 138 -7.26 -11.20 9.17
C TYR A 138 -7.69 -11.67 7.79
N ASN A 139 -8.98 -11.51 7.50
CA ASN A 139 -9.65 -11.97 6.29
C ASN A 139 -10.93 -11.15 6.06
N GLN A 140 -11.80 -11.57 5.16
CA GLN A 140 -13.04 -10.86 4.84
C GLN A 140 -13.99 -10.71 6.03
N ASP A 141 -14.04 -11.69 6.93
CA ASP A 141 -14.93 -11.70 8.11
C ASP A 141 -14.29 -10.92 9.29
N ASN A 142 -12.98 -10.79 9.28
CA ASN A 142 -12.20 -10.08 10.30
C ASN A 142 -11.15 -9.18 9.62
N PRO A 143 -11.53 -8.02 9.05
CA PRO A 143 -10.62 -7.18 8.31
C PRO A 143 -9.62 -6.43 9.19
N LEU A 144 -8.51 -6.02 8.60
CA LEU A 144 -7.47 -5.21 9.25
C LEU A 144 -8.06 -3.89 9.78
N PRO A 145 -7.83 -3.53 11.04
CA PRO A 145 -8.30 -2.28 11.63
C PRO A 145 -7.37 -1.11 11.26
N ALA A 146 -7.27 -0.80 9.96
CA ALA A 146 -6.39 0.24 9.45
C ALA A 146 -7.14 1.19 8.50
N ASP A 147 -6.80 2.49 8.56
CA ASP A 147 -7.33 3.50 7.64
C ASP A 147 -6.50 3.58 6.36
N VAL A 148 -5.20 3.29 6.49
CA VAL A 148 -4.24 3.29 5.39
C VAL A 148 -3.37 2.04 5.48
N VAL A 149 -3.21 1.34 4.35
CA VAL A 149 -2.29 0.20 4.24
C VAL A 149 -1.29 0.47 3.13
N ILE A 150 -0.02 0.37 3.46
CA ILE A 150 1.11 0.53 2.55
C ILE A 150 1.76 -0.83 2.34
N MET A 151 1.87 -1.27 1.09
CA MET A 151 2.57 -2.50 0.72
C MET A 151 3.74 -2.19 -0.20
N ASP A 152 4.96 -2.47 0.23
CA ASP A 152 6.16 -2.41 -0.61
C ASP A 152 6.49 -3.79 -1.23
N GLU A 153 7.27 -3.77 -2.31
CA GLU A 153 7.58 -4.94 -3.13
C GLU A 153 6.33 -5.67 -3.64
N SER A 154 5.22 -4.94 -3.88
CA SER A 154 3.94 -5.52 -4.29
C SER A 154 4.01 -6.31 -5.60
N SER A 155 4.89 -5.91 -6.53
CA SER A 155 5.11 -6.59 -7.81
C SER A 155 5.68 -8.02 -7.69
N MET A 156 6.24 -8.38 -6.54
CA MET A 156 6.80 -9.72 -6.27
C MET A 156 5.83 -10.63 -5.51
N THR A 157 4.65 -10.14 -5.14
CA THR A 157 3.66 -10.90 -4.38
C THR A 157 2.88 -11.82 -5.31
N ASN A 158 2.82 -13.12 -4.99
CA ASN A 158 2.03 -14.06 -5.78
C ASN A 158 0.51 -13.78 -5.65
N ALA A 159 -0.25 -14.18 -6.68
CA ALA A 159 -1.67 -13.86 -6.79
C ALA A 159 -2.50 -14.40 -5.60
N SER A 160 -2.19 -15.59 -5.07
CA SER A 160 -2.94 -16.14 -3.92
C SER A 160 -2.74 -15.30 -2.66
N LEU A 161 -1.50 -14.95 -2.34
CA LEU A 161 -1.20 -14.11 -1.16
C LEU A 161 -1.78 -12.70 -1.33
N PHE A 162 -1.69 -12.13 -2.51
CA PHE A 162 -2.24 -10.82 -2.82
C PHE A 162 -3.78 -10.81 -2.72
N TYR A 163 -4.44 -11.87 -3.21
CA TYR A 163 -5.88 -12.05 -3.05
C TYR A 163 -6.30 -12.12 -1.58
N ASN A 164 -5.64 -12.97 -0.77
CA ASN A 164 -5.91 -13.04 0.66
C ASN A 164 -5.65 -11.72 1.39
N PHE A 165 -4.61 -10.98 0.98
CA PHE A 165 -4.36 -9.65 1.50
C PHE A 165 -5.53 -8.70 1.18
N LEU A 166 -6.02 -8.66 -0.06
CA LEU A 166 -7.14 -7.81 -0.44
C LEU A 166 -8.43 -8.17 0.31
N LEU A 167 -8.69 -9.45 0.56
CA LEU A 167 -9.83 -9.88 1.37
C LEU A 167 -9.78 -9.38 2.82
N ALA A 168 -8.58 -9.16 3.35
CA ALA A 168 -8.40 -8.62 4.70
C ALA A 168 -8.55 -7.08 4.78
N ILE A 169 -8.76 -6.40 3.66
CA ILE A 169 -8.91 -4.95 3.62
C ILE A 169 -10.37 -4.58 3.79
N ARG A 170 -10.67 -3.75 4.78
CA ARG A 170 -12.05 -3.24 4.96
C ARG A 170 -12.39 -2.20 3.89
N PRO A 171 -13.66 -2.07 3.50
CA PRO A 171 -14.10 -0.99 2.63
C PRO A 171 -13.73 0.39 3.20
N GLY A 172 -13.23 1.27 2.35
CA GLY A 172 -12.80 2.62 2.76
C GLY A 172 -11.33 2.73 3.21
N THR A 173 -10.62 1.62 3.46
CA THR A 173 -9.17 1.65 3.70
C THR A 173 -8.43 2.08 2.45
N ARG A 174 -7.50 3.02 2.58
CA ARG A 174 -6.64 3.47 1.48
C ARG A 174 -5.49 2.52 1.25
N LEU A 175 -5.21 2.23 -0.01
CA LEU A 175 -4.17 1.29 -0.42
C LEU A 175 -3.08 1.99 -1.22
N ILE A 176 -1.86 1.86 -0.74
CA ILE A 176 -0.67 2.38 -1.41
C ILE A 176 0.25 1.20 -1.68
N PHE A 177 0.37 0.83 -2.95
CA PHE A 177 1.25 -0.21 -3.42
C PHE A 177 2.52 0.40 -3.99
N CYS A 178 3.68 -0.03 -3.49
CA CYS A 178 4.97 0.31 -4.08
C CYS A 178 5.55 -0.94 -4.75
N GLY A 179 6.08 -0.77 -5.95
CA GLY A 179 6.64 -1.89 -6.70
C GLY A 179 7.62 -1.43 -7.78
N ASP A 180 8.27 -2.39 -8.39
CA ASP A 180 9.18 -2.18 -9.50
C ASP A 180 8.84 -3.19 -10.60
N TYR A 181 8.25 -2.71 -11.67
CA TYR A 181 7.81 -3.54 -12.79
C TYR A 181 8.99 -4.19 -13.57
N MET A 182 10.22 -3.72 -13.33
CA MET A 182 11.44 -4.29 -13.92
C MET A 182 12.05 -5.40 -13.06
N GLN A 183 11.55 -5.61 -11.84
CA GLN A 183 12.02 -6.71 -11.00
C GLN A 183 11.48 -8.06 -11.48
N LEU A 184 12.09 -9.12 -10.98
CA LEU A 184 11.68 -10.49 -11.28
C LEU A 184 10.20 -10.71 -10.92
N PRO A 185 9.46 -11.46 -11.76
CA PRO A 185 8.08 -11.82 -11.44
C PRO A 185 8.00 -12.64 -10.14
N PRO A 186 6.81 -12.72 -9.54
CA PRO A 186 6.60 -13.51 -8.34
C PRO A 186 7.06 -14.96 -8.48
N ILE A 187 7.53 -15.54 -7.37
CA ILE A 187 7.77 -16.99 -7.30
C ILE A 187 6.40 -17.66 -7.21
N GLY A 188 5.99 -18.33 -8.27
CA GLY A 188 4.66 -18.91 -8.44
C GLY A 188 3.88 -18.21 -9.55
N PHE A 189 2.56 -18.31 -9.50
CA PHE A 189 1.68 -17.63 -10.46
C PHE A 189 1.33 -16.22 -9.92
N GLY A 190 1.63 -15.23 -10.72
CA GLY A 190 1.34 -13.84 -10.49
C GLY A 190 1.34 -13.07 -11.78
#